data_a1c0e4f88ae2118db16ab9d62c04d877
#
_entry.id   a1c0e4f88ae2118db16ab9d62c04d877
#
_cell.length_a   1.000
_cell.length_b   1.000
_cell.length_c   1.000
_cell.angle_alpha   90.00
_cell.angle_beta   90.00
_cell.angle_gamma   90.00
#
_symmetry.space_group_name_H-M   'P 1'
#
loop_
_entity.id
_entity.type
_entity.pdbx_description
1 polymer ?
#
loop_
_entity_poly.entity_id
_entity_poly.type
_entity_poly.pdbx_seq_one_letter_code
_entity_poly.pdbx_strand_id
1 'polypeptide(L)'
;MHLGAELALETIDALIAADGNIGSIPQSEMIGQGAELKPAPKIFKDTCHIDFHKPAKQVYDFIRGLSPYPGAWTEIKKKETVVFFDDPKGDDDYVRFPEPTTHPSHKQSTQKIQVLKIFSTRLSCMKRGDAPVGSLRVEGKSLQVACLDEWLIIQELQLSGKKRMDASAFLNGMKDIAYYECLKKDVSDDF
;
A
#
# COMPACT_ATOMS: atom_id res chain seq x y z
N MET A 1 -13.63 -9.56 17.60
CA MET A 1 -13.32 -10.72 18.45
C MET A 1 -14.44 -11.04 19.44
N HIS A 2 -15.09 -10.07 20.09
CA HIS A 2 -16.14 -10.33 21.09
C HIS A 2 -17.30 -11.16 20.54
N LEU A 3 -17.87 -10.82 19.41
CA LEU A 3 -19.00 -11.55 18.79
C LEU A 3 -18.70 -13.05 18.58
N GLY A 4 -17.51 -13.39 18.13
CA GLY A 4 -17.13 -14.79 17.92
C GLY A 4 -17.00 -15.58 19.23
N ALA A 5 -16.56 -14.94 20.31
CA ALA A 5 -16.49 -15.56 21.64
C ALA A 5 -17.90 -15.77 22.23
N GLU A 6 -18.80 -14.78 22.08
CA GLU A 6 -20.18 -14.87 22.53
C GLU A 6 -20.92 -16.02 21.83
N LEU A 7 -20.84 -16.07 20.48
CA LEU A 7 -21.46 -17.14 19.69
C LEU A 7 -20.88 -18.53 20.02
N ALA A 8 -19.59 -18.62 20.32
CA ALA A 8 -18.98 -19.89 20.73
C ALA A 8 -19.53 -20.37 22.11
N LEU A 9 -19.70 -19.47 23.08
CA LEU A 9 -20.30 -19.77 24.36
C LEU A 9 -21.78 -20.22 24.22
N GLU A 10 -22.56 -19.46 23.48
CA GLU A 10 -23.96 -19.80 23.19
C GLU A 10 -24.09 -21.18 22.51
N THR A 11 -23.18 -21.49 21.58
CA THR A 11 -23.18 -22.81 20.93
C THR A 11 -22.81 -23.95 21.90
N ILE A 12 -21.84 -23.73 22.80
CA ILE A 12 -21.43 -24.69 23.81
C ILE A 12 -22.57 -24.92 24.81
N ASP A 13 -23.22 -23.86 25.29
CA ASP A 13 -24.33 -23.95 26.20
C ASP A 13 -25.52 -24.72 25.59
N ALA A 14 -25.82 -24.45 24.31
CA ALA A 14 -26.85 -25.18 23.57
C ALA A 14 -26.51 -26.67 23.40
N LEU A 15 -25.23 -27.00 23.13
CA LEU A 15 -24.76 -28.38 23.03
C LEU A 15 -24.91 -29.14 24.36
N ILE A 16 -24.55 -28.47 25.46
CA ILE A 16 -24.69 -29.06 26.82
C ILE A 16 -26.18 -29.26 27.16
N ALA A 17 -27.03 -28.29 26.88
CA ALA A 17 -28.45 -28.36 27.17
C ALA A 17 -29.17 -29.44 26.35
N ALA A 18 -28.71 -29.72 25.15
CA ALA A 18 -29.30 -30.71 24.23
C ALA A 18 -28.58 -32.06 24.24
N ASP A 19 -27.69 -32.32 25.21
CA ASP A 19 -26.89 -33.56 25.30
C ASP A 19 -26.18 -33.88 23.97
N GLY A 20 -25.60 -32.86 23.35
CA GLY A 20 -24.86 -32.93 22.10
C GLY A 20 -25.70 -32.94 20.84
N ASN A 21 -27.01 -32.94 20.92
CA ASN A 21 -27.92 -33.03 19.77
C ASN A 21 -28.61 -31.70 19.45
N ILE A 22 -27.83 -30.74 18.92
CA ILE A 22 -28.38 -29.49 18.38
C ILE A 22 -28.78 -29.67 16.91
N GLY A 23 -29.92 -29.10 16.53
CA GLY A 23 -30.37 -29.05 15.15
C GLY A 23 -29.31 -28.35 14.28
N SER A 24 -28.81 -29.02 13.28
CA SER A 24 -27.91 -28.43 12.30
C SER A 24 -28.58 -28.28 10.95
N ILE A 25 -28.28 -27.22 10.24
CA ILE A 25 -28.72 -27.00 8.88
C ILE A 25 -27.57 -27.37 7.94
N PRO A 26 -27.78 -28.32 6.98
CA PRO A 26 -26.76 -28.63 5.99
C PRO A 26 -26.33 -27.38 5.24
N GLN A 27 -25.04 -27.18 5.04
CA GLN A 27 -24.51 -26.00 4.36
C GLN A 27 -25.06 -25.86 2.94
N SER A 28 -25.35 -26.98 2.27
CA SER A 28 -25.99 -27.01 0.96
C SER A 28 -27.38 -26.36 0.90
N GLU A 29 -28.12 -26.35 2.00
CA GLU A 29 -29.44 -25.69 2.11
C GLU A 29 -29.30 -24.18 2.32
N MET A 30 -28.17 -23.72 2.87
CA MET A 30 -27.89 -22.31 3.07
C MET A 30 -27.37 -21.63 1.81
N ILE A 31 -26.83 -22.40 0.85
CA ILE A 31 -26.30 -21.89 -0.42
C ILE A 31 -27.47 -21.82 -1.39
N GLY A 32 -27.84 -20.62 -1.82
CA GLY A 32 -28.88 -20.44 -2.85
C GLY A 32 -28.54 -21.20 -4.12
N GLN A 33 -29.55 -21.81 -4.78
CA GLN A 33 -29.35 -22.50 -6.05
C GLN A 33 -28.73 -21.55 -7.08
N GLY A 34 -27.58 -21.94 -7.64
CA GLY A 34 -26.84 -21.12 -8.61
C GLY A 34 -25.90 -20.07 -8.02
N ALA A 35 -25.71 -20.04 -6.70
CA ALA A 35 -24.73 -19.16 -6.08
C ALA A 35 -23.30 -19.61 -6.41
N GLU A 36 -22.54 -18.75 -7.09
CA GLU A 36 -21.12 -18.97 -7.34
C GLU A 36 -20.34 -18.73 -6.05
N LEU A 37 -19.73 -19.77 -5.51
CA LEU A 37 -18.92 -19.68 -4.29
C LEU A 37 -17.57 -19.08 -4.63
N LYS A 38 -17.22 -17.99 -3.94
CA LYS A 38 -15.89 -17.38 -4.07
C LYS A 38 -14.85 -18.23 -3.36
N PRO A 39 -13.76 -18.61 -4.04
CA PRO A 39 -12.68 -19.34 -3.39
C PRO A 39 -12.01 -18.45 -2.32
N ALA A 40 -11.49 -19.09 -1.26
CA ALA A 40 -10.68 -18.44 -0.24
C ALA A 40 -9.25 -18.99 -0.30
N PRO A 41 -8.45 -18.58 -1.30
CA PRO A 41 -7.10 -19.10 -1.46
C PRO A 41 -6.20 -18.68 -0.30
N LYS A 42 -5.11 -19.44 -0.11
CA LYS A 42 -4.08 -19.08 0.86
C LYS A 42 -3.45 -17.73 0.49
N ILE A 43 -3.28 -16.88 1.50
CA ILE A 43 -2.63 -15.57 1.34
C ILE A 43 -1.11 -15.75 1.43
N PHE A 44 -0.40 -15.38 0.36
CA PHE A 44 1.05 -15.37 0.29
C PHE A 44 1.58 -13.94 0.41
N LYS A 45 2.89 -13.79 0.66
CA LYS A 45 3.52 -12.47 0.80
C LYS A 45 3.31 -11.61 -0.46
N ASP A 46 3.44 -12.20 -1.63
CA ASP A 46 3.36 -11.47 -2.92
C ASP A 46 1.93 -10.98 -3.20
N THR A 47 0.90 -11.73 -2.71
CA THR A 47 -0.49 -11.28 -2.81
C THR A 47 -0.81 -10.12 -1.87
N CYS A 48 0.07 -9.81 -0.90
CA CYS A 48 -0.08 -8.67 0.02
C CYS A 48 0.55 -7.38 -0.51
N HIS A 49 1.13 -7.37 -1.73
CA HIS A 49 1.64 -6.16 -2.35
C HIS A 49 0.49 -5.24 -2.76
N ILE A 50 0.60 -3.94 -2.37
CA ILE A 50 -0.45 -2.96 -2.60
C ILE A 50 -0.42 -2.50 -4.07
N ASP A 51 -1.57 -2.54 -4.73
CA ASP A 51 -1.77 -1.98 -6.06
C ASP A 51 -2.52 -0.65 -5.95
N PHE A 52 -1.82 0.46 -6.07
CA PHE A 52 -2.41 1.80 -6.03
C PHE A 52 -3.15 2.20 -7.32
N HIS A 53 -3.07 1.39 -8.40
CA HIS A 53 -3.86 1.60 -9.62
C HIS A 53 -5.33 1.16 -9.44
N LYS A 54 -5.74 0.88 -8.22
CA LYS A 54 -7.12 0.64 -7.83
C LYS A 54 -7.74 1.87 -7.18
N PRO A 55 -9.08 1.99 -7.16
CA PRO A 55 -9.77 3.04 -6.42
C PRO A 55 -9.36 3.05 -4.94
N ALA A 56 -9.25 4.24 -4.35
CA ALA A 56 -8.82 4.44 -2.96
C ALA A 56 -9.60 3.58 -1.96
N LYS A 57 -10.91 3.40 -2.18
CA LYS A 57 -11.77 2.54 -1.35
C LYS A 57 -11.33 1.07 -1.39
N GLN A 58 -10.93 0.54 -2.56
CA GLN A 58 -10.46 -0.84 -2.68
C GLN A 58 -9.09 -1.00 -2.02
N VAL A 59 -8.19 -0.02 -2.18
CA VAL A 59 -6.88 -0.02 -1.52
C VAL A 59 -7.05 0.05 0.01
N TYR A 60 -7.95 0.90 0.49
CA TYR A 60 -8.31 1.00 1.91
C TYR A 60 -8.79 -0.35 2.46
N ASP A 61 -9.76 -0.99 1.80
CA ASP A 61 -10.30 -2.28 2.23
C ASP A 61 -9.25 -3.40 2.18
N PHE A 62 -8.38 -3.40 1.18
CA PHE A 62 -7.28 -4.34 1.06
C PHE A 62 -6.30 -4.21 2.24
N ILE A 63 -5.85 -2.99 2.56
CA ILE A 63 -4.94 -2.74 3.68
C ILE A 63 -5.60 -3.15 5.01
N ARG A 64 -6.86 -2.77 5.20
CA ARG A 64 -7.64 -3.10 6.40
C ARG A 64 -7.80 -4.61 6.58
N GLY A 65 -8.07 -5.34 5.49
CA GLY A 65 -8.27 -6.78 5.49
C GLY A 65 -7.00 -7.57 5.84
N LEU A 66 -5.82 -7.03 5.51
CA LEU A 66 -4.51 -7.65 5.77
C LEU A 66 -3.87 -7.21 7.11
N SER A 67 -4.45 -6.22 7.79
CA SER A 67 -3.91 -5.69 9.05
C SER A 67 -4.42 -6.47 10.26
N PRO A 68 -3.61 -6.75 11.27
CA PRO A 68 -2.16 -6.46 11.39
C PRO A 68 -1.26 -7.50 10.73
N TYR A 69 -1.79 -8.65 10.35
CA TYR A 69 -1.04 -9.77 9.79
C TYR A 69 -1.83 -10.40 8.63
N PRO A 70 -1.16 -10.69 7.52
CA PRO A 70 0.28 -10.61 7.22
C PRO A 70 0.81 -9.19 6.98
N GLY A 71 -0.06 -8.18 6.84
CA GLY A 71 0.25 -6.79 6.60
C GLY A 71 0.47 -6.47 5.11
N ALA A 72 -0.25 -5.47 4.61
CA ALA A 72 -0.08 -4.97 3.25
C ALA A 72 1.25 -4.21 3.11
N TRP A 73 1.93 -4.34 1.97
CA TRP A 73 3.24 -3.74 1.77
C TRP A 73 3.40 -3.19 0.35
N THR A 74 4.32 -2.27 0.19
CA THR A 74 4.77 -1.71 -1.08
C THR A 74 6.27 -1.43 -1.02
N GLU A 75 6.85 -1.17 -2.17
CA GLU A 75 8.22 -0.67 -2.29
C GLU A 75 8.19 0.81 -2.59
N ILE A 76 9.09 1.55 -1.96
CA ILE A 76 9.29 2.98 -2.22
C ILE A 76 10.69 3.23 -2.75
N LYS A 77 10.79 4.10 -3.74
CA LYS A 77 12.06 4.62 -4.27
C LYS A 77 12.04 6.13 -4.31
N LYS A 78 13.20 6.75 -4.24
CA LYS A 78 13.35 8.19 -4.42
C LYS A 78 13.16 8.52 -5.90
N LYS A 79 12.34 9.54 -6.19
CA LYS A 79 12.15 10.05 -7.56
C LYS A 79 13.46 10.59 -8.10
N GLU A 80 13.72 10.37 -9.37
CA GLU A 80 14.83 11.02 -10.06
C GLU A 80 14.49 12.51 -10.23
N THR A 81 15.25 13.36 -9.58
CA THR A 81 15.15 14.81 -9.82
C THR A 81 16.03 15.11 -11.02
N VAL A 82 15.43 15.33 -12.17
CA VAL A 82 16.14 15.92 -13.32
C VAL A 82 16.41 17.37 -12.93
N VAL A 83 17.62 17.66 -12.52
CA VAL A 83 18.07 19.04 -12.25
C VAL A 83 18.36 19.65 -13.60
N PHE A 84 17.44 20.44 -14.13
CA PHE A 84 17.77 21.38 -15.21
C PHE A 84 18.60 22.48 -14.56
N PHE A 85 19.86 22.55 -14.89
CA PHE A 85 20.66 23.73 -14.59
C PHE A 85 20.24 24.80 -15.59
N ASP A 86 19.29 25.66 -15.21
CA ASP A 86 19.15 26.95 -15.86
C ASP A 86 20.40 27.75 -15.50
N ASP A 87 21.27 27.92 -16.48
CA ASP A 87 22.41 28.82 -16.36
C ASP A 87 21.87 30.28 -16.46
N PRO A 88 21.88 31.08 -15.38
CA PRO A 88 21.27 32.40 -15.38
C PRO A 88 22.16 33.48 -16.01
N LYS A 89 23.12 33.13 -16.86
CA LYS A 89 23.95 34.07 -17.59
C LYS A 89 23.82 33.84 -19.10
N GLY A 90 22.83 34.52 -19.66
CA GLY A 90 22.82 34.79 -21.09
C GLY A 90 24.02 35.65 -21.46
N ASP A 91 24.97 35.08 -22.18
CA ASP A 91 25.79 35.76 -23.13
C ASP A 91 25.81 34.91 -24.41
N ASP A 92 25.39 35.56 -25.48
CA ASP A 92 25.30 35.03 -26.83
C ASP A 92 26.64 34.40 -27.27
N ASP A 93 26.51 33.27 -27.89
CA ASP A 93 27.41 32.59 -28.80
C ASP A 93 27.95 31.21 -28.34
N TYR A 94 27.68 30.27 -29.27
CA TYR A 94 28.14 28.86 -29.31
C TYR A 94 27.36 27.84 -28.54
N VAL A 95 26.41 27.22 -29.25
CA VAL A 95 25.90 25.89 -29.01
C VAL A 95 27.08 24.90 -29.08
N ARG A 96 27.73 24.66 -27.95
CA ARG A 96 28.74 23.62 -27.85
C ARG A 96 28.01 22.35 -27.44
N PHE A 97 27.73 21.48 -28.41
CA PHE A 97 27.36 20.11 -28.09
C PHE A 97 28.52 19.50 -27.32
N PRO A 98 28.31 18.94 -26.11
CA PRO A 98 29.38 18.19 -25.43
C PRO A 98 29.71 16.99 -26.27
N GLU A 99 30.97 16.89 -26.67
CA GLU A 99 31.54 15.69 -27.26
C GLU A 99 31.34 14.50 -26.27
N PRO A 100 31.09 13.29 -26.73
CA PRO A 100 30.98 12.12 -25.87
C PRO A 100 32.34 11.83 -25.23
N THR A 101 32.58 12.45 -24.08
CA THR A 101 33.76 12.10 -23.28
C THR A 101 33.55 10.70 -22.71
N THR A 102 34.27 9.74 -23.26
CA THR A 102 34.44 8.38 -22.78
C THR A 102 35.19 8.37 -21.44
N HIS A 103 34.53 8.75 -20.35
CA HIS A 103 34.96 8.41 -19.00
C HIS A 103 33.78 7.81 -18.23
N PRO A 104 33.84 6.51 -17.88
CA PRO A 104 32.81 5.86 -17.08
C PRO A 104 33.05 6.17 -15.61
N SER A 105 32.73 7.38 -15.20
CA SER A 105 32.52 7.69 -13.79
C SER A 105 31.06 7.98 -13.51
N HIS A 106 30.17 7.17 -14.10
CA HIS A 106 28.82 7.02 -13.58
C HIS A 106 28.93 6.32 -12.21
N LYS A 107 28.98 7.10 -11.14
CA LYS A 107 28.43 6.61 -9.88
C LYS A 107 26.95 6.37 -10.17
N GLN A 108 26.61 5.15 -10.60
CA GLN A 108 25.25 4.65 -10.50
C GLN A 108 24.92 4.75 -9.01
N SER A 109 24.22 5.82 -8.63
CA SER A 109 23.56 5.86 -7.33
C SER A 109 22.50 4.76 -7.40
N THR A 110 22.85 3.59 -6.88
CA THR A 110 21.91 2.47 -6.71
C THR A 110 20.78 3.02 -5.87
N GLN A 111 19.67 3.40 -6.51
CA GLN A 111 18.53 3.96 -5.83
C GLN A 111 18.05 2.93 -4.82
N LYS A 112 18.17 3.26 -3.54
CA LYS A 112 17.83 2.34 -2.46
C LYS A 112 16.32 2.14 -2.42
N ILE A 113 15.86 1.01 -2.93
CA ILE A 113 14.48 0.56 -2.77
C ILE A 113 14.28 0.14 -1.31
N GLN A 114 13.19 0.58 -0.70
CA GLN A 114 12.84 0.26 0.68
C GLN A 114 11.42 -0.29 0.74
N VAL A 115 11.22 -1.34 1.54
CA VAL A 115 9.89 -1.90 1.77
C VAL A 115 9.18 -1.09 2.84
N LEU A 116 7.95 -0.69 2.53
CA LEU A 116 7.04 0.03 3.41
C LEU A 116 5.79 -0.84 3.66
N LYS A 117 5.55 -1.23 4.91
CA LYS A 117 4.28 -1.85 5.31
C LYS A 117 3.30 -0.78 5.76
N ILE A 118 2.03 -0.92 5.39
CA ILE A 118 0.95 -0.01 5.78
C ILE A 118 -0.09 -0.81 6.55
N PHE A 119 -0.44 -0.34 7.75
CA PHE A 119 -1.34 -1.06 8.66
C PHE A 119 -2.69 -0.36 8.84
N SER A 120 -2.70 0.97 8.78
CA SER A 120 -3.92 1.75 8.94
C SER A 120 -3.93 2.93 7.98
N THR A 121 -5.10 3.14 7.37
CA THR A 121 -5.33 4.23 6.42
C THR A 121 -6.69 4.85 6.66
N ARG A 122 -6.93 6.02 6.07
CA ARG A 122 -8.22 6.72 6.08
C ARG A 122 -8.48 7.33 4.70
N LEU A 123 -9.71 7.22 4.22
CA LEU A 123 -10.13 7.89 2.99
C LEU A 123 -10.07 9.41 3.18
N SER A 124 -9.51 10.10 2.19
CA SER A 124 -9.40 11.56 2.23
C SER A 124 -10.60 12.26 1.59
N CYS A 125 -11.34 11.55 0.72
CA CYS A 125 -12.37 12.11 -0.15
C CYS A 125 -11.84 13.24 -1.06
N MET A 126 -10.53 13.30 -1.26
CA MET A 126 -9.87 14.32 -2.07
C MET A 126 -9.41 13.70 -3.38
N LYS A 127 -9.85 14.23 -4.49
CA LYS A 127 -9.46 13.78 -5.83
C LYS A 127 -7.96 13.84 -6.01
N ARG A 128 -7.39 12.84 -6.71
CA ARG A 128 -5.96 12.77 -6.99
C ARG A 128 -5.46 13.92 -7.86
N GLY A 129 -6.32 14.45 -8.78
CA GLY A 129 -5.91 15.40 -9.80
C GLY A 129 -4.90 14.78 -10.77
N ASP A 130 -3.91 15.56 -11.19
CA ASP A 130 -2.88 15.14 -12.15
C ASP A 130 -1.68 14.43 -11.51
N ALA A 131 -1.69 14.22 -10.19
CA ALA A 131 -0.60 13.53 -9.50
C ALA A 131 -0.45 12.09 -10.01
N PRO A 132 0.76 11.60 -10.32
CA PRO A 132 0.97 10.20 -10.71
C PRO A 132 0.51 9.24 -9.61
N VAL A 133 -0.08 8.09 -10.01
CA VAL A 133 -0.46 7.04 -9.07
C VAL A 133 0.77 6.53 -8.31
N GLY A 134 0.64 6.28 -7.01
CA GLY A 134 1.75 5.90 -6.14
C GLY A 134 2.60 7.06 -5.63
N SER A 135 2.34 8.30 -6.07
CA SER A 135 3.03 9.48 -5.53
C SER A 135 2.71 9.69 -4.06
N LEU A 136 3.73 10.02 -3.28
CA LEU A 136 3.60 10.40 -1.88
C LEU A 136 3.58 11.91 -1.74
N ARG A 137 2.73 12.43 -0.86
CA ARG A 137 2.73 13.83 -0.45
C ARG A 137 2.56 13.99 1.04
N VAL A 138 3.05 15.10 1.55
CA VAL A 138 2.89 15.48 2.95
C VAL A 138 2.01 16.72 3.01
N GLU A 139 0.95 16.65 3.80
CA GLU A 139 0.05 17.77 4.05
C GLU A 139 -0.07 17.98 5.57
N GLY A 140 0.60 19.00 6.08
CA GLY A 140 0.76 19.22 7.52
C GLY A 140 1.51 18.05 8.18
N LYS A 141 0.82 17.30 9.04
CA LYS A 141 1.34 16.08 9.71
C LYS A 141 0.82 14.79 9.09
N SER A 142 0.22 14.87 7.92
CA SER A 142 -0.45 13.76 7.25
C SER A 142 0.37 13.28 6.06
N LEU A 143 0.65 12.00 6.00
CA LEU A 143 1.25 11.35 4.83
C LEU A 143 0.13 10.77 3.96
N GLN A 144 0.16 11.05 2.68
CA GLN A 144 -0.86 10.60 1.74
C GLN A 144 -0.21 9.93 0.52
N VAL A 145 -0.92 8.95 -0.04
CA VAL A 145 -0.53 8.27 -1.29
C VAL A 145 -1.64 8.43 -2.32
N ALA A 146 -1.24 8.66 -3.56
CA ALA A 146 -2.16 8.79 -4.70
C ALA A 146 -2.63 7.41 -5.16
N CYS A 147 -3.94 7.16 -5.07
CA CYS A 147 -4.61 6.01 -5.69
C CYS A 147 -5.13 6.38 -7.09
N LEU A 148 -5.83 5.47 -7.75
CA LEU A 148 -6.36 5.72 -9.10
C LEU A 148 -7.24 6.97 -9.18
N ASP A 149 -8.11 7.20 -8.20
CA ASP A 149 -9.14 8.24 -8.16
C ASP A 149 -8.90 9.33 -7.11
N GLU A 150 -8.45 8.94 -5.93
CA GLU A 150 -8.36 9.81 -4.76
C GLU A 150 -7.05 9.61 -3.99
N TRP A 151 -6.77 10.56 -3.09
CA TRP A 151 -5.70 10.42 -2.12
C TRP A 151 -6.14 9.53 -0.96
N LEU A 152 -5.24 8.68 -0.48
CA LEU A 152 -5.44 7.84 0.70
C LEU A 152 -4.48 8.29 1.80
N ILE A 153 -5.02 8.57 2.99
CA ILE A 153 -4.24 9.03 4.14
C ILE A 153 -3.66 7.81 4.86
N ILE A 154 -2.35 7.77 5.03
CA ILE A 154 -1.65 6.75 5.80
C ILE A 154 -1.61 7.18 7.26
N GLN A 155 -2.09 6.33 8.17
CA GLN A 155 -2.12 6.59 9.61
C GLN A 155 -1.01 5.84 10.34
N GLU A 156 -0.83 4.55 10.05
CA GLU A 156 0.20 3.73 10.65
C GLU A 156 0.98 2.95 9.60
N LEU A 157 2.28 2.90 9.77
CA LEU A 157 3.20 2.29 8.81
C LEU A 157 4.45 1.71 9.50
N GLN A 158 5.22 0.95 8.74
CA GLN A 158 6.50 0.42 9.16
C GLN A 158 7.46 0.41 7.98
N LEU A 159 8.54 1.17 8.04
CA LEU A 159 9.64 1.07 7.10
C LEU A 159 10.53 -0.13 7.46
N SER A 160 11.07 -0.79 6.45
CA SER A 160 12.01 -1.90 6.65
C SER A 160 13.14 -1.54 7.62
N GLY A 161 13.37 -2.40 8.63
CA GLY A 161 14.36 -2.17 9.69
C GLY A 161 13.91 -1.19 10.79
N LYS A 162 12.68 -0.67 10.75
CA LYS A 162 12.11 0.21 11.79
C LYS A 162 10.93 -0.48 12.50
N LYS A 163 10.54 0.08 13.64
CA LYS A 163 9.32 -0.34 14.34
C LYS A 163 8.08 0.25 13.65
N ARG A 164 6.92 -0.38 13.85
CA ARG A 164 5.62 0.18 13.50
C ARG A 164 5.41 1.49 14.25
N MET A 165 4.93 2.52 13.55
CA MET A 165 4.75 3.87 14.09
C MET A 165 3.65 4.63 13.36
N ASP A 166 3.17 5.71 13.97
CA ASP A 166 2.25 6.64 13.34
C ASP A 166 2.94 7.43 12.22
N ALA A 167 2.15 7.84 11.23
CA ALA A 167 2.65 8.65 10.12
C ALA A 167 3.32 9.95 10.58
N SER A 168 2.81 10.60 11.64
CA SER A 168 3.39 11.81 12.20
C SER A 168 4.80 11.58 12.79
N ALA A 169 4.99 10.48 13.51
CA ALA A 169 6.30 10.09 14.04
C ALA A 169 7.28 9.72 12.92
N PHE A 170 6.79 9.04 11.88
CA PHE A 170 7.56 8.72 10.68
C PHE A 170 8.06 9.98 9.96
N LEU A 171 7.20 10.97 9.77
CA LEU A 171 7.54 12.23 9.09
C LEU A 171 8.59 13.05 9.84
N ASN A 172 8.67 12.93 11.17
CA ASN A 172 9.73 13.58 11.95
C ASN A 172 11.11 13.01 11.62
N GLY A 173 11.19 11.73 11.26
CA GLY A 173 12.44 11.05 10.93
C GLY A 173 12.77 11.00 9.42
N MET A 174 11.81 11.30 8.53
CA MET A 174 11.96 11.21 7.08
C MET A 174 11.27 12.39 6.39
N LYS A 175 11.88 13.55 6.48
CA LYS A 175 11.32 14.81 5.96
C LYS A 175 11.26 14.87 4.43
N ASP A 176 12.06 14.07 3.75
CA ASP A 176 12.16 14.01 2.29
C ASP A 176 11.22 12.98 1.63
N ILE A 177 10.29 12.39 2.39
CA ILE A 177 9.39 11.34 1.88
C ILE A 177 8.54 11.79 0.68
N ALA A 178 8.24 13.07 0.53
CA ALA A 178 7.52 13.61 -0.61
C ALA A 178 8.26 13.42 -1.96
N TYR A 179 9.57 13.22 -1.90
CA TYR A 179 10.39 12.89 -3.08
C TYR A 179 10.43 11.40 -3.40
N TYR A 180 9.67 10.58 -2.68
CA TYR A 180 9.56 9.15 -2.94
C TYR A 180 8.24 8.83 -3.66
N GLU A 181 8.23 7.69 -4.31
CA GLU A 181 7.04 7.11 -4.93
C GLU A 181 6.94 5.63 -4.60
N CYS A 182 5.71 5.13 -4.53
CA CYS A 182 5.44 3.70 -4.42
C CYS A 182 5.61 3.05 -5.78
N LEU A 183 6.30 1.92 -5.83
CA LEU A 183 6.48 1.18 -7.06
C LEU A 183 5.19 0.45 -7.45
N LYS A 184 5.00 0.32 -8.76
CA LYS A 184 3.92 -0.50 -9.32
C LYS A 184 4.17 -1.96 -8.94
N LYS A 185 3.10 -2.68 -8.64
CA LYS A 185 3.17 -4.14 -8.55
C LYS A 185 3.58 -4.69 -9.91
N ASP A 186 4.74 -5.35 -9.99
CA ASP A 186 5.07 -6.12 -11.18
C ASP A 186 4.05 -7.25 -11.30
N VAL A 187 3.24 -7.19 -12.33
CA VAL A 187 2.38 -8.29 -12.73
C VAL A 187 3.31 -9.28 -13.43
N SER A 188 4.03 -10.10 -12.65
CA SER A 188 4.55 -11.34 -13.19
C SER A 188 3.31 -12.17 -13.51
N ASP A 189 3.18 -12.54 -14.78
CA ASP A 189 2.11 -13.37 -15.31
C ASP A 189 1.93 -14.61 -14.43
N ASP A 190 0.95 -14.58 -13.54
CA ASP A 190 0.46 -15.76 -12.86
C ASP A 190 -0.46 -16.50 -13.85
N PHE A 191 0.14 -17.47 -14.58
CA PHE A 191 -0.57 -18.54 -15.23
C PHE A 191 -0.93 -19.65 -14.25
#